data_eb0174c4859fddb9fc46394b0e04f380
#
_entry.id   eb0174c4859fddb9fc46394b0e04f380
#
_cell.length_a   1.000
_cell.length_b   1.000
_cell.length_c   1.000
_cell.angle_alpha   90.00
_cell.angle_beta   90.00
_cell.angle_gamma   90.00
#
_symmetry.space_group_name_H-M   'P 1'
#
loop_
_entity.id
_entity.type
_entity.pdbx_description
1 polymer ?
#
loop_
_entity_poly.entity_id
_entity_poly.type
_entity_poly.pdbx_seq_one_letter_code
_entity_poly.pdbx_strand_id
1 'polypeptide(L)'
;MNFDTIIGLEIHAELKTKSKMFCGCSNEAQGKEPNTTVCPICLGHPGTLPLPNKQAIEWTVLLGLALNCKIRELSKFDRKNYFYPDLPKGYQISQYDLPIAYDGFLEVDDKPVLITRIHLEEDTGKLIHPAGKKYSLVDYNRAGTPLIELVTEPVITEAATAKKFAQNYQQILRALSISNADMEKGEMRCEANISLQEQGKWKYANGQILPIGNYKLNPKVELKNINSFRYMEKAVDYEIKRQIKALADGDKLVQETRGWNNDKGITFSQRVKETSADYRYFPEPDIPPLKISQEWIDEIKCRLTELPAAKIKRFIEEYKFTEADAKILAGDKALADYAEKVISELRAWITANGDKWERQRRKLAKASANLLINELFKHLKSSGGAIAKLKITPENFAELICLIYQEKINSSAAQAILSQMYKRGGDPTNIMAELGLEQIDDQKALEKVIAEVMLKNQKQADEYKAGKTTVLQFMVGQVMAATKGKANPKTVIELLKSTLGK
;
A
#
# COMPACT_ATOMS: atom_id res chain seq x y z
N MET A 1 -31.91 -19.98 7.99
CA MET A 1 -31.33 -20.22 6.65
C MET A 1 -29.86 -19.81 6.70
N ASN A 2 -28.97 -20.63 6.15
CA ASN A 2 -27.56 -20.28 6.03
C ASN A 2 -27.33 -19.71 4.62
N PHE A 3 -26.63 -18.59 4.55
CA PHE A 3 -26.33 -17.93 3.30
C PHE A 3 -24.82 -17.93 3.05
N ASP A 4 -24.42 -18.15 1.82
CA ASP A 4 -23.06 -17.92 1.34
C ASP A 4 -22.95 -16.48 0.83
N THR A 5 -21.93 -15.78 1.30
CA THR A 5 -21.60 -14.44 0.80
C THR A 5 -20.79 -14.54 -0.47
N ILE A 6 -21.16 -13.78 -1.47
CA ILE A 6 -20.50 -13.74 -2.78
C ILE A 6 -20.17 -12.31 -3.10
N ILE A 7 -18.87 -12.02 -3.28
CA ILE A 7 -18.36 -10.69 -3.55
C ILE A 7 -17.49 -10.74 -4.80
N GLY A 8 -17.77 -9.82 -5.74
CA GLY A 8 -16.88 -9.47 -6.84
C GLY A 8 -16.43 -8.02 -6.71
N LEU A 9 -15.21 -7.74 -7.10
CA LEU A 9 -14.64 -6.39 -7.07
C LEU A 9 -14.49 -5.84 -8.47
N GLU A 10 -14.71 -4.54 -8.61
CA GLU A 10 -14.37 -3.72 -9.76
C GLU A 10 -13.47 -2.58 -9.27
N ILE A 11 -12.25 -2.53 -9.80
CA ILE A 11 -11.25 -1.58 -9.31
C ILE A 11 -10.69 -0.80 -10.48
N HIS A 12 -10.87 0.53 -10.42
CA HIS A 12 -10.32 1.47 -11.38
C HIS A 12 -9.03 2.10 -10.82
N ALA A 13 -8.02 2.26 -11.69
CA ALA A 13 -6.78 2.93 -11.33
C ALA A 13 -6.27 3.80 -12.48
N GLU A 14 -6.05 5.09 -12.21
CA GLU A 14 -5.45 6.03 -13.17
C GLU A 14 -3.96 5.69 -13.36
N LEU A 15 -3.53 5.64 -14.62
CA LEU A 15 -2.12 5.47 -14.97
C LEU A 15 -1.41 6.82 -15.00
N LYS A 16 -0.20 6.89 -14.47
CA LYS A 16 0.62 8.10 -14.41
C LYS A 16 1.48 8.31 -15.66
N THR A 17 0.91 8.09 -16.85
CA THR A 17 1.55 8.40 -18.11
C THR A 17 1.78 9.91 -18.26
N LYS A 18 2.72 10.33 -19.11
CA LYS A 18 2.97 11.75 -19.35
C LYS A 18 1.85 12.43 -20.14
N SER A 19 1.23 11.69 -21.05
CA SER A 19 0.11 12.18 -21.87
C SER A 19 -1.15 11.38 -21.61
N LYS A 20 -2.30 11.94 -21.97
CA LYS A 20 -3.60 11.30 -21.89
C LYS A 20 -3.71 10.05 -22.78
N MET A 21 -4.83 9.32 -22.65
CA MET A 21 -5.01 8.02 -23.29
C MET A 21 -5.04 8.12 -24.83
N PHE A 22 -5.68 9.12 -25.38
CA PHE A 22 -5.91 9.24 -26.82
C PHE A 22 -5.44 10.55 -27.44
N CYS A 23 -4.69 11.38 -26.70
CA CYS A 23 -4.14 12.64 -27.20
C CYS A 23 -2.83 13.02 -26.49
N GLY A 24 -2.15 14.06 -27.00
CA GLY A 24 -0.88 14.56 -26.47
C GLY A 24 -1.01 15.50 -25.26
N CYS A 25 -2.20 15.79 -24.73
CA CYS A 25 -2.34 16.64 -23.55
C CYS A 25 -1.63 16.05 -22.35
N SER A 26 -1.11 16.92 -21.48
CA SER A 26 -0.55 16.48 -20.19
C SER A 26 -1.58 15.71 -19.37
N ASN A 27 -1.14 14.59 -18.79
CA ASN A 27 -1.95 13.79 -17.87
C ASN A 27 -1.91 14.31 -16.41
N GLU A 28 -1.16 15.39 -16.15
CA GLU A 28 -1.14 16.06 -14.85
C GLU A 28 -2.32 17.02 -14.72
N ALA A 29 -3.45 16.53 -14.22
CA ALA A 29 -4.66 17.33 -14.01
C ALA A 29 -4.71 18.01 -12.65
N GLN A 30 -4.01 17.45 -11.64
CA GLN A 30 -4.11 17.89 -10.25
C GLN A 30 -3.41 19.25 -10.02
N GLY A 31 -4.11 20.18 -9.34
CA GLY A 31 -3.57 21.51 -9.03
C GLY A 31 -3.49 22.47 -10.21
N LYS A 32 -4.02 22.09 -11.38
CA LYS A 32 -4.15 22.96 -12.55
C LYS A 32 -5.48 23.73 -12.50
N GLU A 33 -5.50 24.91 -13.11
CA GLU A 33 -6.76 25.63 -13.35
C GLU A 33 -7.71 24.78 -14.17
N PRO A 34 -9.03 24.80 -13.89
CA PRO A 34 -10.00 24.00 -14.62
C PRO A 34 -9.96 24.21 -16.14
N ASN A 35 -10.08 23.11 -16.88
CA ASN A 35 -10.13 23.11 -18.36
C ASN A 35 -8.90 23.69 -19.05
N THR A 36 -7.71 23.60 -18.43
CA THR A 36 -6.44 24.10 -19.01
C THR A 36 -5.57 23.01 -19.64
N THR A 37 -5.84 21.72 -19.34
CA THR A 37 -5.13 20.59 -19.93
C THR A 37 -6.04 19.82 -20.90
N VAL A 38 -6.66 20.51 -21.83
CA VAL A 38 -7.63 19.96 -22.77
C VAL A 38 -7.27 20.33 -24.22
N CYS A 39 -7.71 19.51 -25.17
CA CYS A 39 -7.60 19.76 -26.61
C CYS A 39 -8.86 19.26 -27.33
N PRO A 40 -9.05 19.57 -28.61
CA PRO A 40 -10.21 19.11 -29.37
C PRO A 40 -10.44 17.61 -29.34
N ILE A 41 -9.37 16.77 -29.23
CA ILE A 41 -9.51 15.32 -29.19
C ILE A 41 -10.15 14.88 -27.86
N CYS A 42 -9.59 15.26 -26.70
CA CYS A 42 -10.15 14.84 -25.41
C CYS A 42 -11.49 15.53 -25.08
N LEU A 43 -11.82 16.65 -25.76
CA LEU A 43 -13.13 17.27 -25.70
C LEU A 43 -14.13 16.70 -26.73
N GLY A 44 -13.71 15.77 -27.58
CA GLY A 44 -14.59 15.10 -28.54
C GLY A 44 -15.12 15.99 -29.65
N HIS A 45 -14.34 16.98 -30.12
CA HIS A 45 -14.76 17.83 -31.21
C HIS A 45 -14.90 17.03 -32.52
N PRO A 46 -15.89 17.33 -33.35
CA PRO A 46 -16.08 16.66 -34.65
C PRO A 46 -14.84 16.72 -35.53
N GLY A 47 -14.49 15.59 -36.17
CA GLY A 47 -13.36 15.49 -37.09
C GLY A 47 -12.01 15.23 -36.43
N THR A 48 -11.95 15.03 -35.09
CA THR A 48 -10.73 14.65 -34.39
C THR A 48 -10.60 13.13 -34.32
N LEU A 49 -9.34 12.63 -34.36
CA LEU A 49 -9.04 11.21 -34.34
C LEU A 49 -8.27 10.85 -33.05
N PRO A 50 -8.73 9.85 -32.26
CA PRO A 50 -8.03 9.38 -31.09
C PRO A 50 -6.77 8.58 -31.47
N LEU A 51 -5.66 8.80 -30.77
CA LEU A 51 -4.42 8.04 -30.94
C LEU A 51 -4.05 7.36 -29.63
N PRO A 52 -4.06 6.01 -29.55
CA PRO A 52 -3.79 5.27 -28.32
C PRO A 52 -2.39 5.52 -27.75
N ASN A 53 -2.30 5.69 -26.43
CA ASN A 53 -1.06 5.86 -25.71
C ASN A 53 -0.34 4.50 -25.56
N LYS A 54 0.78 4.33 -26.26
CA LYS A 54 1.58 3.10 -26.23
C LYS A 54 2.00 2.71 -24.82
N GLN A 55 2.42 3.68 -24.01
CA GLN A 55 2.87 3.40 -22.63
C GLN A 55 1.73 2.88 -21.75
N ALA A 56 0.51 3.38 -21.93
CA ALA A 56 -0.66 2.87 -21.21
C ALA A 56 -0.94 1.41 -21.58
N ILE A 57 -0.83 1.06 -22.87
CA ILE A 57 -0.96 -0.33 -23.33
C ILE A 57 0.12 -1.22 -22.71
N GLU A 58 1.40 -0.81 -22.78
CA GLU A 58 2.52 -1.56 -22.21
C GLU A 58 2.37 -1.77 -20.71
N TRP A 59 1.91 -0.75 -19.98
CA TRP A 59 1.68 -0.85 -18.53
C TRP A 59 0.50 -1.75 -18.18
N THR A 60 -0.51 -1.81 -19.03
CA THR A 60 -1.63 -2.76 -18.86
C THR A 60 -1.18 -4.20 -19.08
N VAL A 61 -0.35 -4.45 -20.10
CA VAL A 61 0.28 -5.77 -20.32
C VAL A 61 1.18 -6.15 -19.13
N LEU A 62 2.03 -5.22 -18.67
CA LEU A 62 2.92 -5.44 -17.52
C LEU A 62 2.13 -5.80 -16.26
N LEU A 63 1.02 -5.09 -15.99
CA LEU A 63 0.13 -5.38 -14.87
C LEU A 63 -0.55 -6.74 -15.03
N GLY A 64 -1.02 -7.06 -16.24
CA GLY A 64 -1.59 -8.37 -16.53
C GLY A 64 -0.62 -9.51 -16.22
N LEU A 65 0.64 -9.38 -16.66
CA LEU A 65 1.70 -10.36 -16.35
C LEU A 65 1.97 -10.45 -14.85
N ALA A 66 2.00 -9.32 -14.13
CA ALA A 66 2.18 -9.28 -12.67
C ALA A 66 1.04 -9.96 -11.90
N LEU A 67 -0.15 -10.01 -12.49
CA LEU A 67 -1.36 -10.63 -11.91
C LEU A 67 -1.68 -11.99 -12.53
N ASN A 68 -0.67 -12.64 -13.13
CA ASN A 68 -0.77 -13.99 -13.73
C ASN A 68 -1.87 -14.09 -14.78
N CYS A 69 -2.23 -12.98 -15.44
CA CYS A 69 -3.20 -12.99 -16.52
C CYS A 69 -2.61 -13.51 -17.82
N LYS A 70 -3.47 -14.06 -18.67
CA LYS A 70 -3.19 -14.27 -20.07
C LYS A 70 -3.29 -12.95 -20.81
N ILE A 71 -2.39 -12.70 -21.76
CA ILE A 71 -2.40 -11.50 -22.61
C ILE A 71 -2.97 -11.87 -23.99
N ARG A 72 -3.87 -11.05 -24.51
CA ARG A 72 -4.43 -11.27 -25.87
C ARG A 72 -3.46 -10.76 -26.92
N GLU A 73 -3.23 -11.58 -27.94
CA GLU A 73 -2.48 -11.16 -29.14
C GLU A 73 -3.25 -10.15 -29.98
N LEU A 74 -4.57 -10.24 -29.97
CA LEU A 74 -5.48 -9.31 -30.66
C LEU A 74 -6.45 -8.69 -29.63
N SER A 75 -6.44 -7.38 -29.52
CA SER A 75 -7.34 -6.60 -28.69
C SER A 75 -7.93 -5.45 -29.51
N LYS A 76 -8.95 -4.79 -29.01
CA LYS A 76 -9.57 -3.64 -29.66
C LYS A 76 -10.16 -2.68 -28.64
N PHE A 77 -10.42 -1.47 -29.05
CA PHE A 77 -11.23 -0.53 -28.31
C PHE A 77 -12.67 -0.52 -28.80
N ASP A 78 -13.59 -0.27 -27.89
CA ASP A 78 -15.02 -0.17 -28.11
C ASP A 78 -15.55 1.14 -27.56
N ARG A 79 -16.67 1.64 -28.13
CA ARG A 79 -17.41 2.77 -27.56
C ARG A 79 -18.44 2.27 -26.57
N LYS A 80 -18.32 2.71 -25.31
CA LYS A 80 -19.29 2.51 -24.23
C LYS A 80 -20.18 3.74 -24.16
N ASN A 81 -21.42 3.64 -24.67
CA ASN A 81 -22.28 4.82 -24.86
C ASN A 81 -23.10 5.09 -23.59
N TYR A 82 -22.93 6.26 -23.02
CA TYR A 82 -23.77 6.81 -21.96
C TYR A 82 -23.61 8.35 -21.95
N PHE A 83 -24.67 9.04 -21.53
CA PHE A 83 -24.67 10.50 -21.54
C PHE A 83 -24.52 11.03 -20.12
N TYR A 84 -23.41 11.73 -19.88
CA TYR A 84 -23.12 12.39 -18.63
C TYR A 84 -22.35 13.70 -18.89
N PRO A 85 -22.54 14.76 -18.08
CA PRO A 85 -21.89 16.05 -18.34
C PRO A 85 -20.37 16.02 -18.37
N ASP A 86 -19.75 15.11 -17.61
CA ASP A 86 -18.29 14.93 -17.54
C ASP A 86 -17.73 14.00 -18.62
N LEU A 87 -18.59 13.49 -19.51
CA LEU A 87 -18.22 12.67 -20.66
C LEU A 87 -18.41 13.47 -21.96
N PRO A 88 -17.38 14.23 -22.42
CA PRO A 88 -17.56 15.24 -23.45
C PRO A 88 -17.96 14.68 -24.82
N LYS A 89 -17.62 13.43 -25.12
CA LYS A 89 -17.96 12.73 -26.35
C LYS A 89 -19.36 12.09 -26.35
N GLY A 90 -19.98 11.94 -25.18
CA GLY A 90 -21.19 11.15 -25.01
C GLY A 90 -20.96 9.64 -25.01
N TYR A 91 -19.71 9.21 -25.15
CA TYR A 91 -19.25 7.82 -24.99
C TYR A 91 -17.85 7.80 -24.39
N GLN A 92 -17.50 6.71 -23.77
CA GLN A 92 -16.18 6.41 -23.26
C GLN A 92 -15.52 5.39 -24.19
N ILE A 93 -14.27 5.63 -24.57
CA ILE A 93 -13.48 4.62 -25.28
C ILE A 93 -12.93 3.65 -24.24
N SER A 94 -13.31 2.38 -24.34
CA SER A 94 -13.02 1.31 -23.39
C SER A 94 -12.75 0.00 -24.13
N GLN A 95 -12.74 -1.13 -23.45
CA GLN A 95 -12.62 -2.47 -24.05
C GLN A 95 -13.71 -3.38 -23.47
N TYR A 96 -14.42 -4.12 -24.29
CA TYR A 96 -15.54 -4.96 -23.86
C TYR A 96 -15.23 -6.44 -23.97
N ASP A 97 -15.26 -7.00 -25.16
CA ASP A 97 -15.13 -8.44 -25.45
C ASP A 97 -13.68 -8.91 -25.63
N LEU A 98 -12.76 -7.99 -25.99
CA LEU A 98 -11.35 -8.29 -26.20
C LEU A 98 -10.45 -7.42 -25.28
N PRO A 99 -10.55 -7.59 -23.94
CA PRO A 99 -9.67 -6.89 -23.00
C PRO A 99 -8.21 -7.30 -23.22
N ILE A 100 -7.26 -6.45 -22.91
CA ILE A 100 -5.82 -6.73 -23.04
C ILE A 100 -5.41 -7.96 -22.23
N ALA A 101 -5.88 -8.07 -20.99
CA ALA A 101 -5.53 -9.17 -20.10
C ALA A 101 -6.78 -9.84 -19.51
N TYR A 102 -6.72 -11.16 -19.30
CA TYR A 102 -7.85 -11.97 -18.82
C TYR A 102 -7.36 -13.24 -18.09
N ASP A 103 -8.25 -13.92 -17.37
CA ASP A 103 -8.00 -15.18 -16.65
C ASP A 103 -6.73 -15.12 -15.77
N GLY A 104 -6.68 -14.19 -14.85
CA GLY A 104 -5.58 -14.04 -13.91
C GLY A 104 -5.97 -14.38 -12.47
N PHE A 105 -5.03 -14.16 -11.56
CA PHE A 105 -5.28 -14.26 -10.13
C PHE A 105 -4.29 -13.43 -9.32
N LEU A 106 -4.70 -13.08 -8.11
CA LEU A 106 -3.86 -12.49 -7.07
C LEU A 106 -4.06 -13.27 -5.76
N GLU A 107 -2.96 -13.72 -5.17
CA GLU A 107 -3.02 -14.43 -3.90
C GLU A 107 -3.31 -13.48 -2.73
N VAL A 108 -4.27 -13.88 -1.89
CA VAL A 108 -4.64 -13.22 -0.64
C VAL A 108 -4.70 -14.29 0.45
N ASP A 109 -3.85 -14.19 1.47
CA ASP A 109 -3.74 -15.18 2.54
C ASP A 109 -3.61 -16.63 1.99
N ASP A 110 -2.67 -16.83 1.06
CA ASP A 110 -2.37 -18.10 0.39
C ASP A 110 -3.54 -18.71 -0.42
N LYS A 111 -4.55 -17.92 -0.74
CA LYS A 111 -5.68 -18.32 -1.59
C LYS A 111 -5.76 -17.44 -2.84
N PRO A 112 -5.92 -18.01 -4.03
CA PRO A 112 -6.06 -17.23 -5.24
C PRO A 112 -7.45 -16.59 -5.31
N VAL A 113 -7.48 -15.27 -5.49
CA VAL A 113 -8.67 -14.53 -5.91
C VAL A 113 -8.58 -14.36 -7.42
N LEU A 114 -9.52 -14.95 -8.14
CA LEU A 114 -9.52 -15.00 -9.59
C LEU A 114 -9.89 -13.64 -10.19
N ILE A 115 -9.24 -13.30 -11.30
CA ILE A 115 -9.44 -12.07 -12.07
C ILE A 115 -10.03 -12.44 -13.42
N THR A 116 -11.20 -11.90 -13.72
CA THR A 116 -11.86 -12.11 -15.02
C THR A 116 -11.11 -11.39 -16.12
N ARG A 117 -10.80 -10.10 -15.91
CA ARG A 117 -10.14 -9.26 -16.90
C ARG A 117 -9.49 -8.02 -16.31
N ILE A 118 -8.57 -7.49 -17.09
CA ILE A 118 -8.01 -6.16 -16.94
C ILE A 118 -8.12 -5.48 -18.30
N HIS A 119 -8.80 -4.36 -18.35
CA HIS A 119 -8.95 -3.60 -19.59
C HIS A 119 -8.57 -2.14 -19.43
N LEU A 120 -8.32 -1.49 -20.54
CA LEU A 120 -7.85 -0.13 -20.63
C LEU A 120 -8.95 0.77 -21.19
N GLU A 121 -9.14 1.91 -20.55
CA GLU A 121 -10.13 2.91 -20.92
C GLU A 121 -9.64 4.33 -20.64
N GLU A 122 -10.45 5.33 -20.93
CA GLU A 122 -10.20 6.71 -20.53
C GLU A 122 -11.09 7.13 -19.37
N ASP A 123 -10.58 7.95 -18.43
CA ASP A 123 -11.41 8.52 -17.37
C ASP A 123 -12.24 9.71 -17.86
N THR A 124 -13.30 10.02 -17.13
CA THR A 124 -14.20 11.16 -17.38
C THR A 124 -13.65 12.45 -16.76
N GLY A 125 -14.28 13.57 -17.04
CA GLY A 125 -14.04 14.83 -16.34
C GLY A 125 -14.44 14.77 -14.87
N LYS A 126 -14.40 15.92 -14.20
CA LYS A 126 -14.79 16.07 -12.82
C LYS A 126 -16.02 16.97 -12.72
N LEU A 127 -17.04 16.51 -12.01
CA LEU A 127 -18.21 17.31 -11.65
C LEU A 127 -18.01 17.91 -10.24
N ILE A 128 -18.30 19.21 -10.14
CA ILE A 128 -18.25 19.95 -8.88
C ILE A 128 -19.67 20.48 -8.63
N HIS A 129 -20.24 20.15 -7.50
CA HIS A 129 -21.56 20.58 -7.08
C HIS A 129 -21.42 21.64 -5.97
N PRO A 130 -21.40 22.94 -6.29
CA PRO A 130 -21.26 23.98 -5.28
C PRO A 130 -22.45 23.96 -4.29
N ALA A 131 -22.15 24.03 -3.00
CA ALA A 131 -23.17 23.98 -1.96
C ALA A 131 -24.23 25.09 -2.15
N GLY A 132 -25.52 24.72 -2.09
CA GLY A 132 -26.63 25.66 -2.23
C GLY A 132 -26.86 26.19 -3.64
N LYS A 133 -26.17 25.70 -4.68
CA LYS A 133 -26.38 26.10 -6.07
C LYS A 133 -27.20 25.06 -6.84
N LYS A 134 -27.94 25.52 -7.85
CA LYS A 134 -28.74 24.65 -8.75
C LYS A 134 -28.00 24.31 -10.07
N TYR A 135 -26.68 24.46 -10.10
CA TYR A 135 -25.84 24.12 -11.25
C TYR A 135 -24.63 23.33 -10.79
N SER A 136 -24.03 22.61 -11.73
CA SER A 136 -22.76 21.92 -11.55
C SER A 136 -21.69 22.57 -12.45
N LEU A 137 -20.47 22.57 -11.99
CA LEU A 137 -19.30 22.96 -12.78
C LEU A 137 -18.65 21.69 -13.32
N VAL A 138 -18.10 21.77 -14.53
CA VAL A 138 -17.41 20.65 -15.18
C VAL A 138 -15.96 21.04 -15.45
N ASP A 139 -15.04 20.22 -14.95
CA ASP A 139 -13.63 20.32 -15.24
C ASP A 139 -13.19 19.10 -16.05
N TYR A 140 -12.78 19.32 -17.31
CA TYR A 140 -12.32 18.27 -18.23
C TYR A 140 -10.82 18.01 -18.16
N ASN A 141 -10.08 18.60 -17.21
CA ASN A 141 -8.64 18.33 -17.08
C ASN A 141 -8.34 16.83 -16.94
N ARG A 142 -9.20 16.09 -16.24
CA ARG A 142 -9.05 14.64 -16.07
C ARG A 142 -9.59 13.83 -17.27
N ALA A 143 -10.51 14.37 -18.04
CA ALA A 143 -11.09 13.66 -19.18
C ALA A 143 -10.01 13.16 -20.14
N GLY A 144 -10.01 11.87 -20.45
CA GLY A 144 -9.00 11.22 -21.27
C GLY A 144 -7.76 10.72 -20.53
N THR A 145 -7.69 10.83 -19.19
CA THR A 145 -6.66 10.15 -18.37
C THR A 145 -6.73 8.64 -18.60
N PRO A 146 -5.59 7.95 -18.88
CA PRO A 146 -5.59 6.50 -19.02
C PRO A 146 -6.04 5.83 -17.72
N LEU A 147 -7.04 4.97 -17.82
CA LEU A 147 -7.67 4.28 -16.71
C LEU A 147 -7.64 2.77 -16.94
N ILE A 148 -7.18 2.03 -15.94
CA ILE A 148 -7.27 0.58 -15.93
C ILE A 148 -8.45 0.18 -15.07
N GLU A 149 -9.30 -0.71 -15.59
CA GLU A 149 -10.34 -1.40 -14.83
C GLU A 149 -9.96 -2.87 -14.66
N LEU A 150 -9.88 -3.32 -13.41
CA LEU A 150 -9.74 -4.72 -13.02
C LEU A 150 -11.07 -5.24 -12.50
N VAL A 151 -11.50 -6.39 -13.02
CA VAL A 151 -12.71 -7.09 -12.57
C VAL A 151 -12.34 -8.46 -12.04
N THR A 152 -12.72 -8.76 -10.80
CA THR A 152 -12.54 -10.10 -10.23
C THR A 152 -13.71 -11.01 -10.53
N GLU A 153 -13.47 -12.31 -10.46
CA GLU A 153 -14.52 -13.28 -10.33
C GLU A 153 -15.26 -13.12 -9.00
N PRO A 154 -16.54 -13.51 -8.92
CA PRO A 154 -17.35 -13.44 -7.70
C PRO A 154 -17.01 -14.58 -6.72
N VAL A 155 -15.76 -14.66 -6.28
CA VAL A 155 -15.23 -15.76 -5.46
C VAL A 155 -14.80 -15.32 -4.06
N ILE A 156 -14.90 -14.04 -3.77
CA ILE A 156 -14.57 -13.50 -2.43
C ILE A 156 -15.79 -13.71 -1.51
N THR A 157 -15.53 -14.14 -0.28
CA THR A 157 -16.60 -14.47 0.70
C THR A 157 -16.59 -13.57 1.92
N GLU A 158 -15.55 -12.77 2.12
CA GLU A 158 -15.37 -11.95 3.33
C GLU A 158 -14.90 -10.54 2.97
N ALA A 159 -15.37 -9.55 3.74
CA ALA A 159 -14.97 -8.15 3.58
C ALA A 159 -13.46 -7.93 3.80
N ALA A 160 -12.87 -8.67 4.75
CA ALA A 160 -11.44 -8.60 5.03
C ALA A 160 -10.59 -9.04 3.83
N THR A 161 -11.01 -10.11 3.13
CA THR A 161 -10.35 -10.61 1.91
C THR A 161 -10.48 -9.58 0.77
N ALA A 162 -11.66 -8.97 0.58
CA ALA A 162 -11.88 -7.91 -0.40
C ALA A 162 -10.94 -6.71 -0.17
N LYS A 163 -10.82 -6.26 1.08
CA LYS A 163 -9.90 -5.20 1.48
C LYS A 163 -8.44 -5.56 1.20
N LYS A 164 -8.00 -6.76 1.61
CA LYS A 164 -6.62 -7.22 1.38
C LYS A 164 -6.29 -7.31 -0.11
N PHE A 165 -7.22 -7.82 -0.92
CA PHE A 165 -7.07 -7.85 -2.37
C PHE A 165 -6.80 -6.46 -2.93
N ALA A 166 -7.65 -5.48 -2.58
CA ALA A 166 -7.50 -4.11 -3.05
C ALA A 166 -6.19 -3.45 -2.56
N GLN A 167 -5.74 -3.74 -1.34
CA GLN A 167 -4.46 -3.28 -0.80
C GLN A 167 -3.26 -3.91 -1.54
N ASN A 168 -3.28 -5.22 -1.78
CA ASN A 168 -2.23 -5.92 -2.51
C ASN A 168 -2.15 -5.41 -3.96
N TYR A 169 -3.31 -5.19 -4.60
CA TYR A 169 -3.38 -4.61 -5.94
C TYR A 169 -2.76 -3.20 -5.99
N GLN A 170 -3.10 -2.33 -5.02
CA GLN A 170 -2.48 -1.01 -4.90
C GLN A 170 -0.95 -1.10 -4.78
N GLN A 171 -0.46 -2.02 -3.95
CA GLN A 171 0.98 -2.21 -3.76
C GLN A 171 1.67 -2.65 -5.06
N ILE A 172 1.04 -3.53 -5.85
CA ILE A 172 1.55 -3.95 -7.15
C ILE A 172 1.61 -2.77 -8.12
N LEU A 173 0.55 -1.96 -8.25
CA LEU A 173 0.54 -0.77 -9.09
C LEU A 173 1.68 0.20 -8.76
N ARG A 174 1.93 0.41 -7.47
CA ARG A 174 3.02 1.27 -6.96
C ARG A 174 4.40 0.65 -7.19
N ALA A 175 4.56 -0.65 -6.94
CA ALA A 175 5.80 -1.37 -7.16
C ALA A 175 6.23 -1.34 -8.64
N LEU A 176 5.27 -1.55 -9.55
CA LEU A 176 5.47 -1.41 -10.98
C LEU A 176 5.68 0.04 -11.42
N SER A 177 5.45 1.00 -10.53
CA SER A 177 5.57 2.44 -10.81
C SER A 177 4.65 2.94 -11.94
N ILE A 178 3.50 2.32 -12.15
CA ILE A 178 2.54 2.64 -13.21
C ILE A 178 1.39 3.53 -12.75
N SER A 179 1.11 3.55 -11.44
CA SER A 179 0.09 4.40 -10.81
C SER A 179 0.53 4.78 -9.41
N ASN A 180 0.08 5.92 -8.89
CA ASN A 180 0.20 6.24 -7.46
C ASN A 180 -0.93 5.56 -6.68
N ALA A 181 -2.04 5.27 -7.35
CA ALA A 181 -3.21 4.59 -6.81
C ALA A 181 -3.67 5.20 -5.47
N ASP A 182 -3.79 6.53 -5.42
CA ASP A 182 -4.19 7.27 -4.24
C ASP A 182 -5.73 7.36 -4.21
N MET A 183 -6.35 6.65 -3.26
CA MET A 183 -7.81 6.65 -3.12
C MET A 183 -8.36 7.99 -2.66
N GLU A 184 -7.63 8.75 -1.84
CA GLU A 184 -8.07 10.06 -1.33
C GLU A 184 -8.09 11.11 -2.45
N LYS A 185 -7.22 10.95 -3.44
CA LYS A 185 -7.18 11.80 -4.65
C LYS A 185 -8.09 11.30 -5.77
N GLY A 186 -8.72 10.14 -5.60
CA GLY A 186 -9.56 9.52 -6.61
C GLY A 186 -8.80 8.81 -7.74
N GLU A 187 -7.47 8.68 -7.63
CA GLU A 187 -6.65 7.96 -8.61
C GLU A 187 -6.87 6.44 -8.58
N MET A 188 -7.49 5.92 -7.50
CA MET A 188 -7.96 4.55 -7.38
C MET A 188 -9.35 4.54 -6.75
N ARG A 189 -10.26 3.77 -7.36
CA ARG A 189 -11.65 3.60 -6.91
C ARG A 189 -11.96 2.12 -6.83
N CYS A 190 -12.59 1.71 -5.74
CA CYS A 190 -12.99 0.33 -5.53
C CYS A 190 -14.50 0.24 -5.41
N GLU A 191 -15.10 -0.65 -6.16
CA GLU A 191 -16.52 -0.97 -6.11
C GLU A 191 -16.67 -2.44 -5.76
N ALA A 192 -17.69 -2.78 -4.95
CA ALA A 192 -17.95 -4.16 -4.57
C ALA A 192 -19.37 -4.55 -4.96
N ASN A 193 -19.49 -5.65 -5.67
CA ASN A 193 -20.74 -6.30 -6.00
C ASN A 193 -21.00 -7.42 -4.99
N ILE A 194 -22.08 -7.34 -4.21
CA ILE A 194 -22.37 -8.26 -3.10
C ILE A 194 -23.71 -8.93 -3.34
N SER A 195 -23.75 -10.25 -3.22
CA SER A 195 -24.98 -11.02 -3.15
C SER A 195 -24.89 -12.12 -2.10
N LEU A 196 -26.03 -12.48 -1.51
CA LEU A 196 -26.16 -13.61 -0.61
C LEU A 196 -26.98 -14.71 -1.30
N GLN A 197 -26.46 -15.92 -1.33
CA GLN A 197 -27.16 -17.05 -1.93
C GLN A 197 -27.38 -18.12 -0.87
N GLU A 198 -28.52 -18.79 -0.91
CA GLU A 198 -28.83 -19.89 0.02
C GLU A 198 -27.86 -21.05 -0.18
N GLN A 199 -27.27 -21.53 0.91
CA GLN A 199 -26.25 -22.56 0.89
C GLN A 199 -26.74 -23.86 0.22
N GLY A 200 -25.96 -24.37 -0.73
CA GLY A 200 -26.30 -25.58 -1.49
C GLY A 200 -27.33 -25.37 -2.61
N LYS A 201 -27.82 -24.14 -2.85
CA LYS A 201 -28.76 -23.81 -3.91
C LYS A 201 -28.12 -23.17 -5.14
N TRP A 202 -26.83 -22.97 -5.13
CA TRP A 202 -26.07 -22.33 -6.20
C TRP A 202 -24.74 -23.04 -6.42
N LYS A 203 -24.11 -22.76 -7.56
CA LYS A 203 -22.74 -23.20 -7.87
C LYS A 203 -22.02 -22.12 -8.66
N TYR A 204 -20.69 -22.08 -8.50
CA TYR A 204 -19.81 -21.30 -9.36
C TYR A 204 -19.32 -22.16 -10.52
N ALA A 205 -19.50 -21.71 -11.76
CA ALA A 205 -18.97 -22.37 -12.96
C ALA A 205 -18.75 -21.36 -14.08
N ASN A 206 -17.64 -21.47 -14.79
CA ASN A 206 -17.29 -20.65 -15.96
C ASN A 206 -17.38 -19.15 -15.71
N GLY A 207 -16.85 -18.68 -14.57
CA GLY A 207 -16.87 -17.25 -14.23
C GLY A 207 -18.21 -16.72 -13.74
N GLN A 208 -19.21 -17.56 -13.54
CA GLN A 208 -20.57 -17.15 -13.22
C GLN A 208 -21.15 -17.94 -12.04
N ILE A 209 -22.06 -17.29 -11.34
CA ILE A 209 -22.90 -17.90 -10.33
C ILE A 209 -24.14 -18.45 -11.03
N LEU A 210 -24.39 -19.73 -10.88
CA LEU A 210 -25.51 -20.43 -11.50
C LEU A 210 -26.42 -21.04 -10.43
N PRO A 211 -27.76 -20.98 -10.61
CA PRO A 211 -28.68 -21.62 -9.69
C PRO A 211 -28.65 -23.15 -9.83
N ILE A 212 -28.99 -23.85 -8.77
CA ILE A 212 -29.23 -25.32 -8.77
C ILE A 212 -30.73 -25.57 -8.70
N GLY A 213 -31.25 -26.38 -9.61
CA GLY A 213 -32.68 -26.69 -9.72
C GLY A 213 -33.52 -25.43 -10.02
N ASN A 214 -34.60 -25.26 -9.31
CA ASN A 214 -35.53 -24.14 -9.48
C ASN A 214 -35.20 -22.92 -8.61
N TYR A 215 -33.99 -22.88 -8.01
CA TYR A 215 -33.60 -21.76 -7.19
C TYR A 215 -33.44 -20.48 -8.03
N LYS A 216 -34.00 -19.38 -7.54
CA LYS A 216 -33.82 -18.06 -8.14
C LYS A 216 -32.73 -17.33 -7.37
N LEU A 217 -31.63 -17.02 -8.03
CA LEU A 217 -30.54 -16.24 -7.42
C LEU A 217 -31.04 -14.90 -6.87
N ASN A 218 -30.59 -14.56 -5.68
CA ASN A 218 -30.78 -13.23 -5.14
C ASN A 218 -30.03 -12.19 -5.97
N PRO A 219 -30.59 -10.98 -6.13
CA PRO A 219 -29.93 -9.91 -6.87
C PRO A 219 -28.66 -9.45 -6.17
N LYS A 220 -27.72 -8.92 -6.94
CA LYS A 220 -26.52 -8.29 -6.41
C LYS A 220 -26.76 -6.82 -6.10
N VAL A 221 -26.10 -6.33 -5.06
CA VAL A 221 -26.01 -4.92 -4.69
C VAL A 221 -24.61 -4.42 -4.98
N GLU A 222 -24.52 -3.30 -5.66
CA GLU A 222 -23.27 -2.64 -6.01
C GLU A 222 -22.97 -1.53 -4.99
N LEU A 223 -21.83 -1.61 -4.33
CA LEU A 223 -21.34 -0.55 -3.44
C LEU A 223 -20.39 0.35 -4.21
N LYS A 224 -20.70 1.66 -4.23
CA LYS A 224 -19.89 2.71 -4.88
C LYS A 224 -19.45 3.80 -3.90
N ASN A 225 -18.59 4.69 -4.36
CA ASN A 225 -18.10 5.86 -3.63
C ASN A 225 -17.37 5.52 -2.33
N ILE A 226 -16.46 4.55 -2.39
CA ILE A 226 -15.65 4.13 -1.26
C ILE A 226 -14.23 4.70 -1.41
N ASN A 227 -13.87 5.64 -0.54
CA ASN A 227 -12.63 6.42 -0.64
C ASN A 227 -11.50 5.91 0.24
N SER A 228 -11.64 4.75 0.90
CA SER A 228 -10.57 4.12 1.66
C SER A 228 -10.82 2.63 1.86
N PHE A 229 -9.77 1.86 2.03
CA PHE A 229 -9.85 0.43 2.33
C PHE A 229 -10.60 0.13 3.63
N ARG A 230 -10.48 0.99 4.63
CA ARG A 230 -11.22 0.86 5.90
C ARG A 230 -12.72 1.01 5.69
N TYR A 231 -13.13 1.95 4.85
CA TYR A 231 -14.53 2.16 4.54
C TYR A 231 -15.08 1.06 3.65
N MET A 232 -14.26 0.51 2.74
CA MET A 232 -14.61 -0.65 1.94
C MET A 232 -14.98 -1.85 2.81
N GLU A 233 -14.12 -2.24 3.75
CA GLU A 233 -14.38 -3.34 4.68
C GLU A 233 -15.67 -3.12 5.47
N LYS A 234 -15.84 -1.92 6.06
CA LYS A 234 -17.04 -1.59 6.83
C LYS A 234 -18.32 -1.57 6.00
N ALA A 235 -18.26 -1.03 4.78
CA ALA A 235 -19.41 -0.96 3.89
C ALA A 235 -19.84 -2.36 3.44
N VAL A 236 -18.89 -3.23 3.09
CA VAL A 236 -19.16 -4.62 2.73
C VAL A 236 -19.74 -5.40 3.90
N ASP A 237 -19.16 -5.30 5.10
CA ASP A 237 -19.67 -5.96 6.32
C ASP A 237 -21.08 -5.49 6.67
N TYR A 238 -21.34 -4.19 6.57
CA TYR A 238 -22.67 -3.65 6.83
C TYR A 238 -23.68 -4.17 5.82
N GLU A 239 -23.33 -4.18 4.54
CA GLU A 239 -24.22 -4.61 3.48
C GLU A 239 -24.56 -6.10 3.58
N ILE A 240 -23.61 -6.96 3.92
CA ILE A 240 -23.83 -8.38 4.20
C ILE A 240 -24.86 -8.54 5.33
N LYS A 241 -24.67 -7.84 6.44
CA LYS A 241 -25.58 -7.89 7.59
C LYS A 241 -26.97 -7.36 7.24
N ARG A 242 -27.05 -6.29 6.44
CA ARG A 242 -28.32 -5.73 5.96
C ARG A 242 -29.07 -6.73 5.10
N GLN A 243 -28.39 -7.39 4.16
CA GLN A 243 -29.01 -8.39 3.30
C GLN A 243 -29.46 -9.63 4.09
N ILE A 244 -28.65 -10.12 5.04
CA ILE A 244 -29.03 -11.23 5.92
C ILE A 244 -30.30 -10.89 6.68
N LYS A 245 -30.38 -9.69 7.27
CA LYS A 245 -31.54 -9.24 8.01
C LYS A 245 -32.78 -9.16 7.11
N ALA A 246 -32.68 -8.51 5.96
CA ALA A 246 -33.79 -8.38 5.02
C ALA A 246 -34.33 -9.76 4.60
N LEU A 247 -33.45 -10.72 4.28
CA LEU A 247 -33.86 -12.08 3.92
C LEU A 247 -34.50 -12.83 5.10
N ALA A 248 -34.01 -12.62 6.33
CA ALA A 248 -34.59 -13.20 7.54
C ALA A 248 -35.97 -12.64 7.85
N ASP A 249 -36.20 -11.35 7.61
CA ASP A 249 -37.48 -10.64 7.80
C ASP A 249 -38.48 -10.94 6.65
N GLY A 250 -38.04 -11.70 5.61
CA GLY A 250 -38.89 -12.04 4.45
C GLY A 250 -38.96 -10.94 3.38
N ASP A 251 -38.12 -9.91 3.48
CA ASP A 251 -38.04 -8.84 2.52
C ASP A 251 -37.40 -9.28 1.22
N LYS A 252 -37.83 -8.69 0.10
CA LYS A 252 -37.20 -8.94 -1.20
C LYS A 252 -36.02 -8.02 -1.41
N LEU A 253 -34.86 -8.59 -1.69
CA LEU A 253 -33.71 -7.82 -2.15
C LEU A 253 -33.95 -7.31 -3.57
N VAL A 254 -33.49 -6.10 -3.86
CA VAL A 254 -33.54 -5.49 -5.19
C VAL A 254 -32.13 -5.22 -5.71
N GLN A 255 -31.98 -5.24 -7.03
CA GLN A 255 -30.72 -4.86 -7.66
C GLN A 255 -30.59 -3.34 -7.61
N GLU A 256 -29.64 -2.86 -6.81
CA GLU A 256 -29.45 -1.43 -6.59
C GLU A 256 -27.97 -1.07 -6.47
N THR A 257 -27.67 0.21 -6.69
CA THR A 257 -26.39 0.83 -6.33
C THR A 257 -26.58 1.55 -4.99
N ARG A 258 -25.66 1.29 -4.04
CA ARG A 258 -25.66 1.90 -2.71
C ARG A 258 -24.33 2.63 -2.47
N GLY A 259 -24.42 3.77 -1.79
CA GLY A 259 -23.27 4.52 -1.31
C GLY A 259 -23.00 4.22 0.17
N TRP A 260 -21.81 4.57 0.63
CA TRP A 260 -21.42 4.49 2.04
C TRP A 260 -21.52 5.86 2.72
N ASN A 261 -22.20 5.95 3.85
CA ASN A 261 -22.20 7.12 4.73
C ASN A 261 -21.29 6.85 5.93
N ASN A 262 -20.14 7.54 5.97
CA ASN A 262 -19.14 7.31 7.00
C ASN A 262 -19.60 7.74 8.40
N ASP A 263 -20.33 8.85 8.50
CA ASP A 263 -20.74 9.43 9.78
C ASP A 263 -21.79 8.56 10.48
N LYS A 264 -22.70 7.98 9.70
CA LYS A 264 -23.75 7.09 10.19
C LYS A 264 -23.33 5.62 10.23
N GLY A 265 -22.25 5.25 9.54
CA GLY A 265 -21.78 3.86 9.43
C GLY A 265 -22.80 2.94 8.72
N ILE A 266 -23.51 3.42 7.70
CA ILE A 266 -24.55 2.69 6.98
C ILE A 266 -24.39 2.82 5.47
N THR A 267 -24.91 1.84 4.72
CA THR A 267 -25.15 2.00 3.28
C THR A 267 -26.50 2.67 3.03
N PHE A 268 -26.61 3.46 1.96
CA PHE A 268 -27.86 4.11 1.55
C PHE A 268 -28.09 3.91 0.05
N SER A 269 -29.34 3.71 -0.35
CA SER A 269 -29.70 3.54 -1.76
C SER A 269 -29.44 4.83 -2.53
N GLN A 270 -28.77 4.73 -3.67
CA GLN A 270 -28.53 5.84 -4.60
C GLN A 270 -29.39 5.69 -5.85
N ARG A 271 -29.48 4.47 -6.39
CA ARG A 271 -30.22 4.17 -7.60
C ARG A 271 -30.69 2.74 -7.59
N VAL A 272 -31.96 2.52 -7.83
CA VAL A 272 -32.53 1.18 -8.11
C VAL A 272 -32.35 0.92 -9.60
N LYS A 273 -31.81 -0.24 -9.95
CA LYS A 273 -31.63 -0.68 -11.33
C LYS A 273 -32.83 -1.53 -11.74
N GLU A 274 -33.80 -0.94 -12.42
CA GLU A 274 -34.94 -1.70 -12.98
C GLU A 274 -34.51 -2.58 -14.16
N THR A 275 -33.50 -2.10 -14.92
CA THR A 275 -32.86 -2.84 -16.03
C THR A 275 -31.36 -2.61 -16.00
N SER A 276 -30.58 -3.56 -16.52
CA SER A 276 -29.14 -3.34 -16.77
C SER A 276 -28.98 -2.20 -17.77
N ALA A 277 -28.02 -1.29 -17.50
CA ALA A 277 -27.71 -0.23 -18.46
C ALA A 277 -27.23 -0.85 -19.78
N ASP A 278 -27.94 -0.58 -20.86
CA ASP A 278 -27.53 -0.97 -22.20
C ASP A 278 -26.55 0.10 -22.74
N TYR A 279 -25.27 -0.18 -22.64
CA TYR A 279 -24.22 0.73 -23.13
C TYR A 279 -24.04 0.66 -24.64
N ARG A 280 -24.73 -0.22 -25.36
CA ARG A 280 -24.68 -0.36 -26.83
C ARG A 280 -23.24 -0.36 -27.34
N TYR A 281 -22.41 -1.24 -26.79
CA TYR A 281 -21.02 -1.37 -27.20
C TYR A 281 -20.90 -1.67 -28.69
N PHE A 282 -19.98 -0.98 -29.35
CA PHE A 282 -19.53 -1.31 -30.69
C PHE A 282 -18.06 -0.90 -30.87
N PRO A 283 -17.32 -1.53 -31.81
CA PRO A 283 -15.91 -1.20 -32.02
C PRO A 283 -15.68 0.27 -32.32
N GLU A 284 -14.64 0.87 -31.69
CA GLU A 284 -14.21 2.23 -32.01
C GLU A 284 -13.68 2.28 -33.44
N PRO A 285 -14.37 2.96 -34.39
CA PRO A 285 -14.02 2.87 -35.81
C PRO A 285 -12.72 3.60 -36.15
N ASP A 286 -12.31 4.58 -35.35
CA ASP A 286 -11.15 5.42 -35.58
C ASP A 286 -9.85 4.84 -35.00
N ILE A 287 -9.93 3.72 -34.26
CA ILE A 287 -8.78 3.03 -33.70
C ILE A 287 -8.69 1.61 -34.29
N PRO A 288 -7.63 1.30 -35.06
CA PRO A 288 -7.45 -0.06 -35.57
C PRO A 288 -7.23 -1.06 -34.42
N PRO A 289 -7.56 -2.36 -34.61
CA PRO A 289 -7.29 -3.40 -33.64
C PRO A 289 -5.82 -3.44 -33.24
N LEU A 290 -5.57 -3.67 -31.94
CA LEU A 290 -4.24 -3.77 -31.36
C LEU A 290 -3.70 -5.18 -31.57
N LYS A 291 -2.54 -5.27 -32.24
CA LYS A 291 -1.77 -6.52 -32.32
C LYS A 291 -0.64 -6.46 -31.29
N ILE A 292 -0.71 -7.34 -30.31
CA ILE A 292 0.28 -7.45 -29.22
C ILE A 292 1.06 -8.74 -29.47
N SER A 293 2.21 -8.64 -30.17
CA SER A 293 3.00 -9.82 -30.51
C SER A 293 3.64 -10.45 -29.28
N GLN A 294 4.00 -11.72 -29.40
CA GLN A 294 4.68 -12.45 -28.32
C GLN A 294 6.04 -11.79 -28.01
N GLU A 295 6.77 -11.34 -29.01
CA GLU A 295 8.05 -10.65 -28.83
C GLU A 295 7.87 -9.37 -27.98
N TRP A 296 6.80 -8.60 -28.23
CA TRP A 296 6.51 -7.40 -27.46
C TRP A 296 6.09 -7.74 -26.02
N ILE A 297 5.33 -8.82 -25.82
CA ILE A 297 5.01 -9.33 -24.48
C ILE A 297 6.28 -9.71 -23.73
N ASP A 298 7.21 -10.40 -24.39
CA ASP A 298 8.48 -10.84 -23.78
C ASP A 298 9.40 -9.65 -23.43
N GLU A 299 9.45 -8.62 -24.28
CA GLU A 299 10.15 -7.37 -23.96
C GLU A 299 9.55 -6.67 -22.74
N ILE A 300 8.22 -6.63 -22.62
CA ILE A 300 7.54 -6.06 -21.46
C ILE A 300 7.80 -6.90 -20.21
N LYS A 301 7.78 -8.21 -20.34
CA LYS A 301 8.05 -9.15 -19.24
C LYS A 301 9.45 -8.97 -18.63
N CYS A 302 10.44 -8.65 -19.44
CA CYS A 302 11.80 -8.34 -18.94
C CYS A 302 11.85 -7.11 -18.01
N ARG A 303 10.84 -6.24 -18.07
CA ARG A 303 10.69 -5.05 -17.20
C ARG A 303 9.95 -5.35 -15.88
N LEU A 304 9.45 -6.58 -15.72
CA LEU A 304 8.75 -6.98 -14.49
C LEU A 304 9.74 -7.03 -13.33
N THR A 305 9.55 -6.16 -12.37
CA THR A 305 10.35 -6.13 -11.14
C THR A 305 9.79 -7.13 -10.13
N GLU A 306 10.60 -7.47 -9.12
CA GLU A 306 10.14 -8.30 -8.01
C GLU A 306 8.89 -7.70 -7.35
N LEU A 307 7.83 -8.49 -7.26
CA LEU A 307 6.55 -8.06 -6.71
C LEU A 307 6.59 -8.01 -5.16
N PRO A 308 5.74 -7.19 -4.52
CA PRO A 308 5.75 -7.01 -3.07
C PRO A 308 5.66 -8.32 -2.27
N ALA A 309 4.82 -9.27 -2.69
CA ALA A 309 4.67 -10.55 -2.00
C ALA A 309 5.97 -11.39 -2.06
N ALA A 310 6.62 -11.46 -3.22
CA ALA A 310 7.90 -12.16 -3.38
C ALA A 310 9.00 -11.46 -2.55
N LYS A 311 9.02 -10.12 -2.55
CA LYS A 311 9.96 -9.32 -1.76
C LYS A 311 9.79 -9.55 -0.26
N ILE A 312 8.54 -9.58 0.24
CA ILE A 312 8.23 -9.91 1.65
C ILE A 312 8.78 -11.29 2.00
N LYS A 313 8.49 -12.29 1.17
CA LYS A 313 8.98 -13.66 1.37
C LYS A 313 10.50 -13.70 1.42
N ARG A 314 11.18 -13.06 0.48
CA ARG A 314 12.64 -12.97 0.45
C ARG A 314 13.21 -12.24 1.67
N PHE A 315 12.59 -11.16 2.11
CA PHE A 315 13.00 -10.42 3.32
C PHE A 315 12.92 -11.31 4.58
N ILE A 316 11.92 -12.16 4.68
CA ILE A 316 11.79 -13.11 5.78
C ILE A 316 12.85 -14.22 5.67
N GLU A 317 13.00 -14.81 4.48
CA GLU A 317 13.87 -15.98 4.28
C GLU A 317 15.34 -15.65 4.31
N GLU A 318 15.76 -14.59 3.62
CA GLU A 318 17.17 -14.23 3.47
C GLU A 318 17.67 -13.34 4.61
N TYR A 319 16.93 -12.27 4.90
CA TYR A 319 17.37 -11.27 5.88
C TYR A 319 16.89 -11.55 7.30
N LYS A 320 15.92 -12.47 7.48
CA LYS A 320 15.36 -12.83 8.79
C LYS A 320 14.61 -11.69 9.49
N PHE A 321 14.04 -10.77 8.71
CA PHE A 321 13.03 -9.86 9.24
C PHE A 321 11.82 -10.63 9.76
N THR A 322 11.09 -10.04 10.71
CA THR A 322 9.78 -10.56 11.08
C THR A 322 8.79 -10.30 9.93
N GLU A 323 7.71 -11.06 9.86
CA GLU A 323 6.69 -10.86 8.85
C GLU A 323 6.10 -9.43 8.89
N ALA A 324 5.89 -8.90 10.09
CA ALA A 324 5.39 -7.54 10.28
C ALA A 324 6.38 -6.49 9.75
N ASP A 325 7.67 -6.62 10.07
CA ASP A 325 8.71 -5.71 9.58
C ASP A 325 8.88 -5.82 8.06
N ALA A 326 8.89 -7.05 7.53
CA ALA A 326 9.00 -7.29 6.10
C ALA A 326 7.85 -6.65 5.31
N LYS A 327 6.60 -6.75 5.81
CA LYS A 327 5.43 -6.10 5.21
C LYS A 327 5.55 -4.58 5.19
N ILE A 328 6.04 -3.97 6.28
CA ILE A 328 6.23 -2.51 6.35
C ILE A 328 7.33 -2.07 5.39
N LEU A 329 8.50 -2.74 5.42
CA LEU A 329 9.65 -2.41 4.60
C LEU A 329 9.39 -2.62 3.10
N ALA A 330 8.70 -3.69 2.71
CA ALA A 330 8.36 -3.97 1.32
C ALA A 330 7.15 -3.18 0.80
N GLY A 331 6.39 -2.51 1.68
CA GLY A 331 5.20 -1.75 1.33
C GLY A 331 5.45 -0.46 0.54
N ASP A 332 6.68 0.07 0.59
CA ASP A 332 7.14 1.21 -0.19
C ASP A 332 8.42 0.84 -0.94
N LYS A 333 8.45 1.05 -2.26
CA LYS A 333 9.58 0.66 -3.11
C LYS A 333 10.89 1.34 -2.69
N ALA A 334 10.87 2.66 -2.46
CA ALA A 334 12.06 3.41 -2.11
C ALA A 334 12.63 2.96 -0.75
N LEU A 335 11.73 2.65 0.20
CA LEU A 335 12.12 2.11 1.49
C LEU A 335 12.70 0.71 1.37
N ALA A 336 12.07 -0.17 0.60
CA ALA A 336 12.57 -1.51 0.37
C ALA A 336 13.97 -1.49 -0.24
N ASP A 337 14.15 -0.71 -1.31
CA ASP A 337 15.44 -0.56 -1.99
C ASP A 337 16.52 0.03 -1.05
N TYR A 338 16.15 0.97 -0.18
CA TYR A 338 17.06 1.51 0.83
C TYR A 338 17.42 0.47 1.90
N ALA A 339 16.45 -0.26 2.41
CA ALA A 339 16.68 -1.33 3.40
C ALA A 339 17.57 -2.45 2.86
N GLU A 340 17.38 -2.84 1.59
CA GLU A 340 18.25 -3.84 0.93
C GLU A 340 19.70 -3.38 0.84
N LYS A 341 19.93 -2.11 0.47
CA LYS A 341 21.26 -1.52 0.44
C LYS A 341 21.91 -1.52 1.82
N VAL A 342 21.17 -1.10 2.87
CA VAL A 342 21.65 -1.14 4.25
C VAL A 342 22.03 -2.56 4.68
N ILE A 343 21.21 -3.56 4.36
CA ILE A 343 21.52 -4.97 4.69
C ILE A 343 22.75 -5.46 3.90
N SER A 344 22.92 -5.03 2.65
CA SER A 344 24.08 -5.36 1.84
C SER A 344 25.36 -4.81 2.48
N GLU A 345 25.36 -3.55 2.92
CA GLU A 345 26.51 -2.94 3.61
C GLU A 345 26.82 -3.64 4.95
N LEU A 346 25.79 -3.98 5.73
CA LEU A 346 25.97 -4.75 6.97
C LEU A 346 26.58 -6.12 6.72
N ARG A 347 26.16 -6.80 5.64
CA ARG A 347 26.72 -8.09 5.26
C ARG A 347 28.19 -7.97 4.86
N ALA A 348 28.52 -6.96 4.07
CA ALA A 348 29.90 -6.67 3.67
C ALA A 348 30.78 -6.38 4.90
N TRP A 349 30.29 -5.56 5.83
CA TRP A 349 30.98 -5.22 7.06
C TRP A 349 31.24 -6.45 7.96
N ILE A 350 30.25 -7.31 8.19
CA ILE A 350 30.37 -8.55 8.98
C ILE A 350 31.44 -9.46 8.36
N THR A 351 31.38 -9.63 7.03
CA THR A 351 32.33 -10.49 6.29
C THR A 351 33.75 -9.95 6.38
N ALA A 352 33.91 -8.63 6.24
CA ALA A 352 35.24 -7.99 6.35
C ALA A 352 35.84 -8.13 7.76
N ASN A 353 35.04 -8.23 8.80
CA ASN A 353 35.48 -8.47 10.17
C ASN A 353 35.68 -9.96 10.51
N GLY A 354 35.61 -10.86 9.53
CA GLY A 354 35.89 -12.29 9.69
C GLY A 354 34.74 -13.09 10.35
N ASP A 355 33.58 -12.49 10.54
CA ASP A 355 32.39 -13.16 11.09
C ASP A 355 31.47 -13.68 9.97
N LYS A 356 30.60 -14.62 10.29
CA LYS A 356 29.64 -15.21 9.34
C LYS A 356 28.27 -14.51 9.44
N TRP A 357 27.82 -13.97 8.30
CA TRP A 357 26.51 -13.33 8.18
C TRP A 357 25.37 -14.17 8.78
N GLU A 358 25.34 -15.48 8.51
CA GLU A 358 24.31 -16.41 8.98
C GLU A 358 24.15 -16.43 10.50
N ARG A 359 25.23 -16.17 11.25
CA ARG A 359 25.20 -16.14 12.71
C ARG A 359 24.57 -14.83 13.24
N GLN A 360 24.80 -13.73 12.56
CA GLN A 360 24.48 -12.39 13.03
C GLN A 360 23.23 -11.80 12.39
N ARG A 361 22.80 -12.32 11.22
CA ARG A 361 21.72 -11.74 10.38
C ARG A 361 20.45 -11.45 11.16
N ARG A 362 20.00 -12.31 12.08
CA ARG A 362 18.77 -12.11 12.86
C ARG A 362 18.86 -10.93 13.81
N LYS A 363 20.01 -10.75 14.47
CA LYS A 363 20.25 -9.64 15.40
C LYS A 363 20.34 -8.32 14.65
N LEU A 364 21.07 -8.32 13.53
CA LEU A 364 21.23 -7.14 12.68
C LEU A 364 19.94 -6.75 11.97
N ALA A 365 19.16 -7.70 11.44
CA ALA A 365 17.85 -7.44 10.86
C ALA A 365 16.90 -6.77 11.86
N LYS A 366 16.87 -7.27 13.09
CA LYS A 366 16.05 -6.65 14.15
C LYS A 366 16.50 -5.23 14.49
N ALA A 367 17.80 -4.98 14.54
CA ALA A 367 18.34 -3.64 14.77
C ALA A 367 18.03 -2.69 13.60
N SER A 368 18.20 -3.17 12.37
CA SER A 368 17.87 -2.43 11.14
C SER A 368 16.39 -2.08 11.08
N ALA A 369 15.50 -3.05 11.29
CA ALA A 369 14.06 -2.82 11.29
C ALA A 369 13.66 -1.78 12.35
N ASN A 370 14.18 -1.90 13.57
CA ASN A 370 13.87 -0.95 14.64
C ASN A 370 14.28 0.48 14.27
N LEU A 371 15.48 0.68 13.75
CA LEU A 371 15.95 2.02 13.36
C LEU A 371 15.21 2.55 12.13
N LEU A 372 14.96 1.73 11.12
CA LEU A 372 14.26 2.12 9.90
C LEU A 372 12.79 2.46 10.18
N ILE A 373 12.07 1.55 10.84
CA ILE A 373 10.61 1.63 10.99
C ILE A 373 10.23 2.60 12.13
N ASN A 374 10.91 2.52 13.28
CA ASN A 374 10.49 3.29 14.46
C ASN A 374 11.16 4.66 14.52
N GLU A 375 12.44 4.76 14.17
CA GLU A 375 13.18 6.01 14.36
C GLU A 375 13.23 6.84 13.08
N LEU A 376 13.68 6.27 11.95
CA LEU A 376 13.76 7.02 10.69
C LEU A 376 12.38 7.46 10.19
N PHE A 377 11.36 6.58 10.28
CA PHE A 377 9.99 6.94 9.91
C PHE A 377 9.40 8.06 10.77
N LYS A 378 9.76 8.13 12.03
CA LYS A 378 9.35 9.24 12.90
C LYS A 378 9.84 10.58 12.36
N HIS A 379 11.10 10.64 11.91
CA HIS A 379 11.67 11.85 11.29
C HIS A 379 11.01 12.17 9.95
N LEU A 380 10.80 11.17 9.09
CA LEU A 380 10.14 11.34 7.80
C LEU A 380 8.70 11.85 7.94
N LYS A 381 7.92 11.30 8.87
CA LYS A 381 6.54 11.76 9.13
C LYS A 381 6.48 13.17 9.66
N SER A 382 7.38 13.54 10.58
CA SER A 382 7.40 14.88 11.18
C SER A 382 7.78 15.99 10.21
N SER A 383 8.57 15.66 9.17
CA SER A 383 9.07 16.62 8.17
C SER A 383 8.32 16.59 6.84
N GLY A 384 7.38 15.64 6.63
CA GLY A 384 6.81 15.40 5.30
C GLY A 384 7.84 14.92 4.27
N GLY A 385 8.98 14.37 4.73
CA GLY A 385 10.10 13.95 3.88
C GLY A 385 9.82 12.61 3.18
N ALA A 386 10.54 12.37 2.08
CA ALA A 386 10.52 11.12 1.34
C ALA A 386 11.90 10.44 1.40
N ILE A 387 11.93 9.12 1.41
CA ILE A 387 13.18 8.32 1.38
C ILE A 387 14.10 8.75 0.22
N ALA A 388 13.53 9.05 -0.94
CA ALA A 388 14.31 9.49 -2.11
C ALA A 388 15.11 10.80 -1.90
N LYS A 389 14.76 11.60 -0.89
CA LYS A 389 15.45 12.85 -0.52
C LYS A 389 16.29 12.73 0.76
N LEU A 390 16.45 11.50 1.26
CA LEU A 390 17.19 11.23 2.48
C LEU A 390 18.68 11.58 2.30
N LYS A 391 19.25 12.36 3.24
CA LYS A 391 20.67 12.72 3.25
C LYS A 391 21.56 11.62 3.84
N ILE A 392 20.98 10.61 4.45
CA ILE A 392 21.70 9.50 5.08
C ILE A 392 21.93 8.44 4.01
N THR A 393 23.17 8.14 3.71
CA THR A 393 23.52 7.06 2.78
C THR A 393 23.29 5.70 3.43
N PRO A 394 23.05 4.62 2.66
CA PRO A 394 22.93 3.27 3.20
C PRO A 394 24.17 2.83 4.01
N GLU A 395 25.36 3.22 3.57
CA GLU A 395 26.64 2.95 4.23
C GLU A 395 26.67 3.58 5.64
N ASN A 396 26.38 4.88 5.75
CA ASN A 396 26.37 5.59 7.02
C ASN A 396 25.27 5.05 7.94
N PHE A 397 24.11 4.63 7.39
CA PHE A 397 23.07 4.02 8.18
C PHE A 397 23.49 2.64 8.71
N ALA A 398 24.15 1.83 7.88
CA ALA A 398 24.71 0.55 8.27
C ALA A 398 25.80 0.71 9.35
N GLU A 399 26.67 1.71 9.22
CA GLU A 399 27.68 2.03 10.23
C GLU A 399 27.03 2.39 11.58
N LEU A 400 25.96 3.20 11.59
CA LEU A 400 25.22 3.48 12.83
C LEU A 400 24.70 2.17 13.49
N ILE A 401 24.23 1.21 12.70
CA ILE A 401 23.80 -0.10 13.20
C ILE A 401 24.99 -0.88 13.77
N CYS A 402 26.15 -0.80 13.10
CA CYS A 402 27.39 -1.44 13.58
C CYS A 402 27.86 -0.86 14.90
N LEU A 403 27.77 0.46 15.12
CA LEU A 403 28.10 1.08 16.41
C LEU A 403 27.23 0.57 17.54
N ILE A 404 25.92 0.36 17.28
CA ILE A 404 24.99 -0.26 18.25
C ILE A 404 25.33 -1.73 18.48
N TYR A 405 25.61 -2.46 17.39
CA TYR A 405 25.94 -3.88 17.43
C TYR A 405 27.21 -4.15 18.24
N GLN A 406 28.23 -3.29 18.08
CA GLN A 406 29.50 -3.31 18.83
C GLN A 406 29.38 -2.79 20.26
N GLU A 407 28.19 -2.37 20.68
CA GLU A 407 27.93 -1.74 21.99
C GLU A 407 28.75 -0.47 22.24
N LYS A 408 29.24 0.21 21.18
CA LYS A 408 29.94 1.50 21.28
C LYS A 408 29.03 2.66 21.63
N ILE A 409 27.74 2.50 21.33
CA ILE A 409 26.69 3.46 21.66
C ILE A 409 25.43 2.73 22.17
N ASN A 410 24.69 3.37 23.05
CA ASN A 410 23.38 2.88 23.48
C ASN A 410 22.24 3.43 22.59
N SER A 411 21.01 2.97 22.84
CA SER A 411 19.84 3.36 22.04
C SER A 411 19.57 4.88 22.04
N SER A 412 19.78 5.56 23.16
CA SER A 412 19.58 7.02 23.26
C SER A 412 20.61 7.79 22.43
N ALA A 413 21.89 7.36 22.48
CA ALA A 413 22.94 7.93 21.67
C ALA A 413 22.67 7.68 20.17
N ALA A 414 22.22 6.48 19.80
CA ALA A 414 21.85 6.16 18.43
C ALA A 414 20.73 7.06 17.90
N GLN A 415 19.70 7.35 18.68
CA GLN A 415 18.62 8.27 18.32
C GLN A 415 19.14 9.70 18.13
N ALA A 416 20.03 10.18 19.00
CA ALA A 416 20.63 11.50 18.88
C ALA A 416 21.49 11.64 17.61
N ILE A 417 22.33 10.63 17.33
CA ILE A 417 23.16 10.56 16.12
C ILE A 417 22.25 10.52 14.88
N LEU A 418 21.25 9.64 14.82
CA LEU A 418 20.32 9.54 13.71
C LEU A 418 19.58 10.86 13.45
N SER A 419 19.18 11.57 14.50
CA SER A 419 18.56 12.91 14.37
C SER A 419 19.47 13.92 13.69
N GLN A 420 20.77 13.92 14.00
CA GLN A 420 21.75 14.79 13.32
C GLN A 420 22.01 14.35 11.89
N MET A 421 22.16 13.05 11.65
CA MET A 421 22.32 12.49 10.30
C MET A 421 21.09 12.85 9.42
N TYR A 422 19.88 12.83 9.98
CA TYR A 422 18.66 13.22 9.26
C TYR A 422 18.69 14.68 8.83
N LYS A 423 19.14 15.58 9.70
CA LYS A 423 19.17 17.04 9.43
C LYS A 423 20.25 17.41 8.40
N ARG A 424 21.47 16.93 8.57
CA ARG A 424 22.63 17.38 7.81
C ARG A 424 23.35 16.32 6.99
N GLY A 425 23.00 15.04 7.15
CA GLY A 425 23.80 13.91 6.66
C GLY A 425 25.04 13.71 7.52
N GLY A 426 26.00 12.99 6.99
CA GLY A 426 27.33 12.81 7.59
C GLY A 426 27.56 11.44 8.21
N ASP A 427 28.79 11.21 8.56
CA ASP A 427 29.31 9.97 9.11
C ASP A 427 28.93 9.83 10.60
N PRO A 428 28.35 8.70 11.05
CA PRO A 428 27.85 8.53 12.41
C PRO A 428 28.97 8.49 13.46
N THR A 429 30.17 8.00 13.13
CA THR A 429 31.32 7.98 14.03
C THR A 429 31.82 9.39 14.31
N ASN A 430 31.88 10.26 13.29
CA ASN A 430 32.24 11.67 13.47
C ASN A 430 31.18 12.42 14.31
N ILE A 431 29.89 12.17 14.03
CA ILE A 431 28.79 12.77 14.82
C ILE A 431 28.81 12.26 16.26
N MET A 432 29.13 10.98 16.49
CA MET A 432 29.29 10.41 17.82
C MET A 432 30.38 11.16 18.60
N ALA A 433 31.54 11.38 17.98
CA ALA A 433 32.67 12.11 18.59
C ALA A 433 32.30 13.59 18.86
N GLU A 434 31.69 14.29 17.89
CA GLU A 434 31.23 15.69 18.08
C GLU A 434 30.26 15.84 19.26
N LEU A 435 29.35 14.89 19.44
CA LEU A 435 28.37 14.90 20.53
C LEU A 435 28.93 14.31 21.84
N GLY A 436 30.11 13.73 21.79
CA GLY A 436 30.75 13.07 22.92
C GLY A 436 29.90 11.93 23.47
N LEU A 437 29.32 11.11 22.57
CA LEU A 437 28.37 10.02 22.93
C LEU A 437 29.04 8.64 22.95
N GLU A 438 30.34 8.59 22.93
CA GLU A 438 31.09 7.33 23.13
C GLU A 438 30.74 6.71 24.47
N GLN A 439 30.51 5.38 24.46
CA GLN A 439 30.17 4.65 25.69
C GLN A 439 31.37 4.59 26.62
N ILE A 440 31.14 4.68 27.92
CA ILE A 440 32.19 4.55 28.93
C ILE A 440 32.44 3.05 29.11
N ASP A 441 33.54 2.52 28.56
CA ASP A 441 33.96 1.12 28.72
C ASP A 441 34.85 0.90 29.94
N ASP A 442 35.30 1.98 30.60
CA ASP A 442 36.13 1.88 31.80
C ASP A 442 35.27 1.52 33.03
N GLN A 443 35.33 0.24 33.40
CA GLN A 443 34.61 -0.32 34.52
C GLN A 443 34.94 0.41 35.83
N LYS A 444 36.20 0.82 36.04
CA LYS A 444 36.62 1.57 37.22
C LYS A 444 36.03 2.98 37.27
N ALA A 445 35.95 3.65 36.13
CA ALA A 445 35.29 4.93 36.06
C ALA A 445 33.80 4.82 36.35
N LEU A 446 33.14 3.77 35.86
CA LEU A 446 31.73 3.51 36.12
C LEU A 446 31.46 3.13 37.56
N GLU A 447 32.31 2.33 38.20
CA GLU A 447 32.23 2.02 39.62
C GLU A 447 32.34 3.26 40.52
N LYS A 448 33.19 4.22 40.20
CA LYS A 448 33.27 5.51 40.92
C LYS A 448 31.96 6.31 40.80
N VAL A 449 31.40 6.43 39.59
CA VAL A 449 30.14 7.11 39.41
C VAL A 449 29.01 6.41 40.16
N ILE A 450 28.97 5.10 40.14
CA ILE A 450 27.97 4.30 40.91
C ILE A 450 28.12 4.57 42.41
N ALA A 451 29.33 4.58 42.92
CA ALA A 451 29.58 4.87 44.36
C ALA A 451 29.12 6.30 44.73
N GLU A 452 29.39 7.31 43.90
CA GLU A 452 28.89 8.67 44.11
C GLU A 452 27.36 8.75 44.09
N VAL A 453 26.72 8.08 43.13
CA VAL A 453 25.25 8.04 43.01
C VAL A 453 24.65 7.34 44.23
N MET A 454 25.25 6.26 44.71
CA MET A 454 24.81 5.55 45.92
C MET A 454 24.91 6.43 47.18
N LEU A 455 26.01 7.17 47.34
CA LEU A 455 26.19 8.12 48.44
C LEU A 455 25.12 9.23 48.43
N LYS A 456 24.79 9.76 47.26
CA LYS A 456 23.76 10.81 47.10
C LYS A 456 22.33 10.27 47.31
N ASN A 457 22.11 8.97 47.16
CA ASN A 457 20.79 8.34 47.21
C ASN A 457 20.76 7.17 48.25
N GLN A 458 21.35 7.38 49.40
CA GLN A 458 21.56 6.39 50.41
C GLN A 458 20.24 5.72 50.89
N LYS A 459 19.19 6.55 51.06
CA LYS A 459 17.87 6.07 51.44
C LYS A 459 17.32 5.00 50.47
N GLN A 460 17.46 5.25 49.16
CA GLN A 460 17.02 4.33 48.14
C GLN A 460 17.90 3.08 48.05
N ALA A 461 19.20 3.20 48.30
CA ALA A 461 20.10 2.08 48.38
C ALA A 461 19.72 1.16 49.53
N ASP A 462 19.35 1.73 50.69
CA ASP A 462 18.91 0.98 51.87
C ASP A 462 17.53 0.32 51.65
N GLU A 463 16.60 1.00 50.98
CA GLU A 463 15.31 0.44 50.57
C GLU A 463 15.50 -0.79 49.66
N TYR A 464 16.47 -0.75 48.72
CA TYR A 464 16.79 -1.91 47.89
C TYR A 464 17.34 -3.07 48.68
N LYS A 465 18.28 -2.83 49.62
CA LYS A 465 18.81 -3.85 50.55
C LYS A 465 17.73 -4.45 51.44
N ALA A 466 16.70 -3.67 51.78
CA ALA A 466 15.52 -4.13 52.51
C ALA A 466 14.51 -4.93 51.62
N GLY A 467 14.82 -5.22 50.35
CA GLY A 467 14.03 -6.05 49.44
C GLY A 467 13.14 -5.32 48.45
N LYS A 468 13.15 -4.00 48.40
CA LYS A 468 12.34 -3.20 47.49
C LYS A 468 13.01 -3.09 46.10
N THR A 469 12.88 -4.15 45.28
CA THR A 469 13.56 -4.27 43.96
C THR A 469 13.20 -3.18 42.93
N THR A 470 12.03 -2.52 43.04
CA THR A 470 11.59 -1.45 42.17
C THR A 470 12.51 -0.23 42.19
N VAL A 471 13.26 -0.01 43.28
CA VAL A 471 14.21 1.08 43.44
C VAL A 471 15.44 0.95 42.53
N LEU A 472 15.74 -0.26 42.03
CA LEU A 472 16.86 -0.48 41.13
C LEU A 472 16.73 0.38 39.82
N GLN A 473 15.54 0.47 39.29
CA GLN A 473 15.31 1.28 38.05
C GLN A 473 15.56 2.77 38.32
N PHE A 474 15.20 3.28 39.49
CA PHE A 474 15.52 4.64 39.86
C PHE A 474 17.04 4.86 39.98
N MET A 475 17.76 3.95 40.61
CA MET A 475 19.22 4.03 40.75
C MET A 475 19.92 3.96 39.39
N VAL A 476 19.46 3.09 38.49
CA VAL A 476 19.93 3.06 37.07
C VAL A 476 19.71 4.40 36.41
N GLY A 477 18.53 5.01 36.57
CA GLY A 477 18.23 6.34 36.02
C GLY A 477 19.20 7.42 36.53
N GLN A 478 19.56 7.39 37.83
CA GLN A 478 20.52 8.34 38.42
C GLN A 478 21.94 8.16 37.87
N VAL A 479 22.40 6.91 37.70
CA VAL A 479 23.70 6.61 37.08
C VAL A 479 23.72 7.04 35.62
N MET A 480 22.64 6.78 34.86
CA MET A 480 22.52 7.21 33.49
C MET A 480 22.54 8.74 33.37
N ALA A 481 21.87 9.45 34.29
CA ALA A 481 21.92 10.92 34.32
C ALA A 481 23.33 11.46 34.65
N ALA A 482 24.01 10.87 35.64
CA ALA A 482 25.37 11.24 36.04
C ALA A 482 26.40 11.00 34.93
N THR A 483 26.22 9.94 34.14
CA THR A 483 27.05 9.61 32.96
C THR A 483 26.63 10.33 31.69
N LYS A 484 25.60 11.20 31.75
CA LYS A 484 24.98 11.85 30.57
C LYS A 484 24.57 10.87 29.49
N GLY A 485 24.06 9.69 29.91
CA GLY A 485 23.64 8.62 29.01
C GLY A 485 24.76 7.80 28.38
N LYS A 486 26.01 7.96 28.79
CA LYS A 486 27.19 7.28 28.20
C LYS A 486 27.43 5.86 28.76
N ALA A 487 26.87 5.52 29.90
CA ALA A 487 27.00 4.17 30.48
C ALA A 487 26.13 3.13 29.75
N ASN A 488 26.62 1.88 29.70
CA ASN A 488 25.79 0.78 29.26
C ASN A 488 24.78 0.41 30.36
N PRO A 489 23.46 0.51 30.13
CA PRO A 489 22.45 0.22 31.13
C PRO A 489 22.55 -1.19 31.70
N LYS A 490 22.95 -2.19 30.90
CA LYS A 490 23.13 -3.57 31.37
C LYS A 490 24.28 -3.71 32.39
N THR A 491 25.42 -3.12 32.03
CA THR A 491 26.60 -3.09 32.91
C THR A 491 26.31 -2.31 34.18
N VAL A 492 25.56 -1.20 34.09
CA VAL A 492 25.10 -0.43 35.27
C VAL A 492 24.21 -1.28 36.16
N ILE A 493 23.26 -2.03 35.59
CA ILE A 493 22.38 -2.92 36.37
C ILE A 493 23.18 -4.03 37.08
N GLU A 494 24.13 -4.62 36.37
CA GLU A 494 25.01 -5.68 36.93
C GLU A 494 25.87 -5.15 38.06
N LEU A 495 26.51 -4.02 37.84
CA LEU A 495 27.35 -3.36 38.87
C LEU A 495 26.53 -2.88 40.08
N LEU A 496 25.36 -2.28 39.86
CA LEU A 496 24.44 -1.90 40.94
C LEU A 496 23.98 -3.11 41.73
N LYS A 497 23.63 -4.21 41.09
CA LYS A 497 23.23 -5.47 41.77
C LYS A 497 24.38 -6.05 42.55
N SER A 498 25.61 -6.06 42.00
CA SER A 498 26.79 -6.57 42.71
C SER A 498 27.15 -5.71 43.92
N THR A 499 26.95 -4.39 43.84
CA THR A 499 27.27 -3.45 44.92
C THR A 499 26.18 -3.35 45.97
N LEU A 500 24.90 -3.43 45.57
CA LEU A 500 23.74 -3.36 46.46
C LEU A 500 23.31 -4.70 47.03
N GLY A 501 23.58 -5.80 46.31
CA GLY A 501 23.17 -7.18 46.67
C GLY A 501 24.17 -7.93 47.53
N LYS A 502 25.25 -7.28 47.87
CA LYS A 502 26.15 -7.69 48.94
C LYS A 502 25.74 -6.99 50.24
#